data_9ec2597a80c13e0fec8ae011d2d3f371
#
_entry.id   9ec2597a80c13e0fec8ae011d2d3f371
#
_cell.length_a   1.000
_cell.length_b   1.000
_cell.length_c   1.000
_cell.angle_alpha   90.00
_cell.angle_beta   90.00
_cell.angle_gamma   90.00
#
_symmetry.space_group_name_H-M   'P 1'
#
loop_
_entity.id
_entity.type
_entity.pdbx_description
1 polymer ?
#
loop_
_entity_poly.entity_id
_entity_poly.type
_entity_poly.pdbx_seq_one_letter_code
_entity_poly.pdbx_strand_id
1 'polypeptide(L)'
;MITNNLPEALTFDDVLLVPAYSDVVPTQVSTQVRLTKNITLATPLMSAAMDTVTESRLAIAIAQQGGLGVVHRNLTVEQQAGEIDKVKRSESGMIVDPVTIDPERPISDALDVMRRFKISGVPVTKKGKLVGILTNRDLRFVSRTDIPIGDVMTKENLITVPVGTTLEQAEQILHQHRVEKLLVVNDAYELKGLITVKDIQKKLRYPSASKDAQGRLRVAGAIGATGDYLERAAELVKYRVDALAIDSAHGHSSRVLEAVREVKKAFPHLDLFAGNVATYEGTLALIEAGADAVKVGIGPGSICTTRMVTGAGMPQITAISEAYRAAKEKGIAIIADGGIKYSGDVTKAIAARAFA
;
A
#
# COMPACT_ATOMS: atom_id res chain seq x y z
N MET A 1 -42.52 11.24 -11.65
CA MET A 1 -43.65 10.77 -10.86
C MET A 1 -43.13 9.88 -9.75
N ILE A 2 -43.43 10.20 -8.49
CA ILE A 2 -43.14 9.29 -7.37
C ILE A 2 -44.22 8.20 -7.46
N THR A 3 -43.84 6.97 -7.71
CA THR A 3 -44.77 5.83 -7.68
C THR A 3 -45.08 5.49 -6.22
N ASN A 4 -46.28 5.00 -5.95
CA ASN A 4 -46.72 4.61 -4.59
C ASN A 4 -45.92 3.42 -4.00
N ASN A 5 -44.95 2.88 -4.71
CA ASN A 5 -44.12 1.75 -4.30
C ASN A 5 -42.65 2.17 -4.36
N LEU A 6 -42.19 2.93 -3.36
CA LEU A 6 -40.76 3.18 -3.18
C LEU A 6 -40.07 1.89 -2.74
N PRO A 7 -38.94 1.53 -3.38
CA PRO A 7 -38.18 0.36 -2.94
C PRO A 7 -37.61 0.59 -1.55
N GLU A 8 -37.69 -0.41 -0.68
CA GLU A 8 -37.03 -0.43 0.61
C GLU A 8 -35.52 -0.59 0.43
N ALA A 9 -34.72 0.17 1.15
CA ALA A 9 -33.27 0.10 1.13
C ALA A 9 -32.71 0.31 2.54
N LEU A 10 -31.68 -0.47 2.92
CA LEU A 10 -31.18 -0.60 4.28
C LEU A 10 -29.74 -0.05 4.39
N THR A 11 -29.49 0.62 5.53
CA THR A 11 -28.13 1.02 5.93
C THR A 11 -27.66 0.25 7.17
N PHE A 12 -26.47 0.56 7.67
CA PHE A 12 -25.90 -0.15 8.82
C PHE A 12 -26.73 -0.02 10.10
N ASP A 13 -27.38 1.13 10.31
CA ASP A 13 -28.17 1.38 11.50
C ASP A 13 -29.54 0.65 11.48
N ASP A 14 -30.00 0.17 10.32
CA ASP A 14 -31.31 -0.47 10.15
C ASP A 14 -31.28 -1.98 10.45
N VAL A 15 -30.11 -2.61 10.53
CA VAL A 15 -29.97 -4.06 10.62
C VAL A 15 -29.05 -4.49 11.75
N LEU A 16 -29.30 -5.70 12.25
CA LEU A 16 -28.43 -6.43 13.17
C LEU A 16 -28.19 -7.85 12.63
N LEU A 17 -27.02 -8.40 12.93
CA LEU A 17 -26.76 -9.82 12.69
C LEU A 17 -27.41 -10.65 13.79
N VAL A 18 -28.20 -11.64 13.41
CA VAL A 18 -28.81 -12.57 14.36
C VAL A 18 -27.73 -13.53 14.87
N PRO A 19 -27.52 -13.64 16.20
CA PRO A 19 -26.58 -14.59 16.75
C PRO A 19 -26.95 -16.02 16.37
N ALA A 20 -25.97 -16.81 15.95
CA ALA A 20 -26.14 -18.21 15.59
C ALA A 20 -25.20 -19.10 16.41
N TYR A 21 -25.45 -20.39 16.41
CA TYR A 21 -24.54 -21.38 17.00
C TYR A 21 -23.15 -21.28 16.35
N SER A 22 -22.11 -21.35 17.18
CA SER A 22 -20.72 -21.37 16.72
C SER A 22 -19.91 -22.38 17.52
N ASP A 23 -19.13 -23.19 16.83
CA ASP A 23 -18.13 -24.10 17.38
C ASP A 23 -16.70 -23.57 17.21
N VAL A 24 -16.58 -22.33 16.72
CA VAL A 24 -15.31 -21.66 16.44
C VAL A 24 -15.04 -20.61 17.51
N VAL A 25 -13.86 -20.68 18.13
CA VAL A 25 -13.40 -19.63 19.07
C VAL A 25 -12.68 -18.49 18.32
N PRO A 26 -12.67 -17.26 18.86
CA PRO A 26 -12.12 -16.08 18.16
C PRO A 26 -10.69 -16.25 17.63
N THR A 27 -9.84 -17.01 18.32
CA THR A 27 -8.45 -17.27 17.91
C THR A 27 -8.32 -18.17 16.66
N GLN A 28 -9.37 -18.87 16.27
CA GLN A 28 -9.42 -19.74 15.09
C GLN A 28 -9.99 -19.02 13.87
N VAL A 29 -10.50 -17.78 14.03
CA VAL A 29 -11.09 -17.02 12.93
C VAL A 29 -9.97 -16.42 12.07
N SER A 30 -10.08 -16.61 10.75
CA SER A 30 -9.24 -15.90 9.78
C SER A 30 -10.04 -14.76 9.14
N THR A 31 -9.47 -13.56 9.18
CA THR A 31 -10.02 -12.39 8.50
C THR A 31 -9.39 -12.18 7.12
N GLN A 32 -8.57 -13.13 6.69
CA GLN A 32 -7.88 -13.05 5.41
C GLN A 32 -8.88 -13.04 4.24
N VAL A 33 -8.67 -12.13 3.30
CA VAL A 33 -9.49 -11.99 2.11
C VAL A 33 -8.62 -11.83 0.86
N ARG A 34 -9.03 -12.46 -0.23
CA ARG A 34 -8.46 -12.24 -1.55
C ARG A 34 -9.20 -11.09 -2.23
N LEU A 35 -8.54 -9.92 -2.28
CA LEU A 35 -9.13 -8.71 -2.86
C LEU A 35 -9.08 -8.72 -4.40
N THR A 36 -7.96 -9.19 -4.96
CA THR A 36 -7.74 -9.33 -6.40
C THR A 36 -6.96 -10.61 -6.71
N LYS A 37 -6.55 -10.79 -7.96
CA LYS A 37 -5.67 -11.91 -8.34
C LYS A 37 -4.31 -11.82 -7.63
N ASN A 38 -3.81 -10.60 -7.43
CA ASN A 38 -2.45 -10.35 -6.94
C ASN A 38 -2.41 -9.88 -5.47
N ILE A 39 -3.56 -9.41 -4.92
CA ILE A 39 -3.62 -8.83 -3.58
C ILE A 39 -4.50 -9.68 -2.65
N THR A 40 -3.87 -10.19 -1.61
CA THR A 40 -4.54 -10.80 -0.46
C THR A 40 -4.26 -9.92 0.76
N LEU A 41 -5.29 -9.62 1.54
CA LEU A 41 -5.22 -8.85 2.77
C LEU A 41 -5.41 -9.79 3.96
N ALA A 42 -4.60 -9.66 5.00
CA ALA A 42 -4.78 -10.38 6.26
C ALA A 42 -5.92 -9.76 7.09
N THR A 43 -6.10 -8.45 6.95
CA THR A 43 -7.19 -7.68 7.55
C THR A 43 -7.98 -7.02 6.42
N PRO A 44 -9.30 -7.23 6.30
CA PRO A 44 -10.11 -6.73 5.19
C PRO A 44 -10.47 -5.24 5.38
N LEU A 45 -9.45 -4.41 5.54
CA LEU A 45 -9.59 -2.98 5.74
C LEU A 45 -8.70 -2.21 4.77
N MET A 46 -9.28 -1.18 4.16
CA MET A 46 -8.58 -0.24 3.30
C MET A 46 -8.78 1.18 3.81
N SER A 47 -7.76 2.03 3.65
CA SER A 47 -7.96 3.45 3.97
C SER A 47 -8.48 4.21 2.75
N ALA A 48 -9.40 5.16 3.02
CA ALA A 48 -10.01 5.99 1.98
C ALA A 48 -8.98 6.90 1.29
N ALA A 49 -9.13 7.09 -0.02
CA ALA A 49 -8.28 7.94 -0.85
C ALA A 49 -8.65 9.43 -0.68
N MET A 50 -8.61 9.93 0.54
CA MET A 50 -9.04 11.27 0.90
C MET A 50 -7.86 12.13 1.35
N ASP A 51 -7.89 13.40 0.97
CA ASP A 51 -6.97 14.42 1.47
C ASP A 51 -7.01 14.47 3.01
N THR A 52 -5.86 14.70 3.63
CA THR A 52 -5.65 14.68 5.09
C THR A 52 -5.97 13.35 5.80
N VAL A 53 -6.33 12.30 5.05
CA VAL A 53 -6.59 10.95 5.58
C VAL A 53 -5.47 10.01 5.20
N THR A 54 -5.25 9.73 3.91
CA THR A 54 -4.29 8.72 3.47
C THR A 54 -3.13 9.31 2.70
N GLU A 55 -2.06 9.52 3.42
CA GLU A 55 -0.69 9.69 2.91
C GLU A 55 0.17 8.52 3.40
N SER A 56 1.50 8.57 3.18
CA SER A 56 2.42 7.48 3.54
C SER A 56 2.29 7.01 4.99
N ARG A 57 2.05 7.92 5.93
CA ARG A 57 1.96 7.59 7.37
C ARG A 57 0.83 6.60 7.66
N LEU A 58 -0.39 6.88 7.18
CA LEU A 58 -1.52 5.98 7.38
C LEU A 58 -1.40 4.74 6.49
N ALA A 59 -0.92 4.89 5.24
CA ALA A 59 -0.72 3.77 4.34
C ALA A 59 0.26 2.73 4.91
N ILE A 60 1.35 3.18 5.56
CA ILE A 60 2.27 2.30 6.29
C ILE A 60 1.55 1.61 7.46
N ALA A 61 0.85 2.37 8.30
CA ALA A 61 0.21 1.83 9.49
C ALA A 61 -0.83 0.75 9.17
N ILE A 62 -1.67 0.98 8.15
CA ILE A 62 -2.70 0.01 7.76
C ILE A 62 -2.11 -1.21 7.06
N ALA A 63 -1.08 -1.03 6.23
CA ALA A 63 -0.38 -2.16 5.60
C ALA A 63 0.34 -3.04 6.63
N GLN A 64 0.93 -2.46 7.69
CA GLN A 64 1.51 -3.19 8.81
C GLN A 64 0.49 -4.07 9.54
N GLN A 65 -0.76 -3.64 9.61
CA GLN A 65 -1.87 -4.41 10.20
C GLN A 65 -2.53 -5.37 9.21
N GLY A 66 -1.98 -5.53 8.01
CA GLY A 66 -2.48 -6.46 7.01
C GLY A 66 -3.54 -5.93 6.05
N GLY A 67 -3.85 -4.64 6.12
CA GLY A 67 -4.75 -3.93 5.21
C GLY A 67 -4.03 -3.31 4.02
N LEU A 68 -4.68 -2.32 3.36
CA LEU A 68 -4.13 -1.61 2.20
C LEU A 68 -4.44 -0.12 2.26
N GLY A 69 -3.40 0.72 2.18
CA GLY A 69 -3.56 2.17 2.07
C GLY A 69 -3.74 2.62 0.62
N VAL A 70 -4.67 3.56 0.37
CA VAL A 70 -4.86 4.19 -0.93
C VAL A 70 -4.49 5.67 -0.83
N VAL A 71 -3.32 6.05 -1.34
CA VAL A 71 -2.82 7.43 -1.28
C VAL A 71 -3.67 8.31 -2.20
N HIS A 72 -4.18 9.44 -1.65
CA HIS A 72 -5.07 10.34 -2.37
C HIS A 72 -4.37 11.10 -3.51
N ARG A 73 -5.16 11.60 -4.47
CA ARG A 73 -4.67 12.31 -5.66
C ARG A 73 -4.68 13.85 -5.56
N ASN A 74 -5.09 14.41 -4.42
CA ASN A 74 -5.03 15.86 -4.18
C ASN A 74 -3.61 16.32 -3.83
N LEU A 75 -2.67 15.92 -4.69
CA LEU A 75 -1.23 16.17 -4.65
C LEU A 75 -0.74 16.33 -6.08
N THR A 76 0.41 16.98 -6.29
CA THR A 76 1.07 16.87 -7.60
C THR A 76 1.45 15.41 -7.88
N VAL A 77 1.72 15.09 -9.14
CA VAL A 77 2.13 13.73 -9.53
C VAL A 77 3.37 13.30 -8.77
N GLU A 78 4.36 14.19 -8.66
CA GLU A 78 5.64 13.95 -7.97
C GLU A 78 5.45 13.79 -6.45
N GLN A 79 4.57 14.59 -5.85
CA GLN A 79 4.28 14.51 -4.43
C GLN A 79 3.62 13.18 -4.08
N GLN A 80 2.60 12.77 -4.86
CA GLN A 80 1.93 11.48 -4.66
C GLN A 80 2.89 10.31 -4.87
N ALA A 81 3.72 10.35 -5.91
CA ALA A 81 4.76 9.36 -6.15
C ALA A 81 5.77 9.29 -4.99
N GLY A 82 6.13 10.45 -4.42
CA GLY A 82 6.95 10.53 -3.22
C GLY A 82 6.31 9.88 -2.00
N GLU A 83 4.99 9.99 -1.82
CA GLU A 83 4.28 9.28 -0.75
C GLU A 83 4.28 7.76 -0.97
N ILE A 84 4.07 7.28 -2.19
CA ILE A 84 4.20 5.85 -2.56
C ILE A 84 5.62 5.35 -2.27
N ASP A 85 6.66 6.08 -2.68
CA ASP A 85 8.06 5.71 -2.43
C ASP A 85 8.36 5.56 -0.94
N LYS A 86 7.86 6.48 -0.09
CA LYS A 86 8.01 6.37 1.37
C LYS A 86 7.40 5.07 1.92
N VAL A 87 6.23 4.65 1.42
CA VAL A 87 5.61 3.38 1.83
C VAL A 87 6.48 2.21 1.38
N LYS A 88 6.88 2.16 0.11
CA LYS A 88 7.67 1.07 -0.45
C LYS A 88 9.04 0.92 0.22
N ARG A 89 9.62 2.02 0.72
CA ARG A 89 10.91 2.01 1.46
C ARG A 89 10.76 1.81 2.95
N SER A 90 9.57 1.93 3.52
CA SER A 90 9.37 1.87 4.98
C SER A 90 9.67 0.51 5.57
N GLU A 91 9.37 -0.55 4.82
CA GLU A 91 9.71 -1.93 5.16
C GLU A 91 10.10 -2.70 3.89
N SER A 92 11.27 -3.30 3.94
CA SER A 92 11.69 -4.33 3.01
C SER A 92 12.42 -5.38 3.84
N GLY A 93 12.18 -6.66 3.60
CA GLY A 93 12.96 -7.70 4.25
C GLY A 93 14.45 -7.57 3.93
N MET A 94 14.74 -7.09 2.74
CA MET A 94 16.05 -6.64 2.27
C MET A 94 15.82 -5.34 1.47
N ILE A 95 16.54 -4.30 1.80
CA ILE A 95 16.57 -3.07 0.99
C ILE A 95 17.30 -3.39 -0.31
N VAL A 96 16.57 -3.52 -1.40
CA VAL A 96 17.13 -3.74 -2.74
C VAL A 96 17.64 -2.40 -3.28
N ASP A 97 18.81 -2.39 -3.90
CA ASP A 97 19.48 -1.19 -4.42
C ASP A 97 19.55 -0.07 -3.36
N PRO A 98 20.22 -0.31 -2.22
CA PRO A 98 20.31 0.69 -1.17
C PRO A 98 21.03 1.95 -1.66
N VAL A 99 20.68 3.10 -1.08
CA VAL A 99 21.40 4.34 -1.34
C VAL A 99 22.87 4.14 -0.97
N THR A 100 23.78 4.44 -1.90
CA THR A 100 25.22 4.32 -1.74
C THR A 100 25.91 5.66 -1.89
N ILE A 101 27.16 5.75 -1.46
CA ILE A 101 27.98 6.93 -1.62
C ILE A 101 29.40 6.51 -2.05
N ASP A 102 30.07 7.42 -2.80
CA ASP A 102 31.44 7.19 -3.23
C ASP A 102 32.42 7.52 -2.09
N PRO A 103 33.53 6.76 -1.89
CA PRO A 103 34.49 7.00 -0.82
C PRO A 103 35.26 8.32 -0.92
N GLU A 104 35.34 8.93 -2.10
CA GLU A 104 36.02 10.20 -2.33
C GLU A 104 35.17 11.43 -1.97
N ARG A 105 33.86 11.23 -1.75
CA ARG A 105 32.94 12.31 -1.31
C ARG A 105 33.24 12.72 0.12
N PRO A 106 33.00 13.99 0.49
CA PRO A 106 33.16 14.44 1.86
C PRO A 106 32.07 13.86 2.79
N ILE A 107 32.38 13.78 4.07
CA ILE A 107 31.45 13.29 5.10
C ILE A 107 30.16 14.12 5.16
N SER A 108 30.22 15.44 4.87
CA SER A 108 29.05 16.31 4.79
C SER A 108 27.97 15.75 3.88
N ASP A 109 28.36 15.21 2.72
CA ASP A 109 27.42 14.62 1.76
C ASP A 109 26.76 13.34 2.32
N ALA A 110 27.53 12.52 3.03
CA ALA A 110 26.97 11.36 3.70
C ALA A 110 25.96 11.74 4.79
N LEU A 111 26.26 12.78 5.57
CA LEU A 111 25.34 13.30 6.58
C LEU A 111 24.04 13.82 5.96
N ASP A 112 24.10 14.48 4.81
CA ASP A 112 22.92 14.95 4.09
C ASP A 112 22.08 13.79 3.55
N VAL A 113 22.73 12.77 2.98
CA VAL A 113 22.07 11.52 2.57
C VAL A 113 21.40 10.84 3.78
N MET A 114 22.13 10.68 4.89
CA MET A 114 21.59 10.04 6.10
C MET A 114 20.41 10.82 6.69
N ARG A 115 20.46 12.15 6.68
CA ARG A 115 19.37 13.03 7.12
C ARG A 115 18.18 12.95 6.18
N ARG A 116 18.39 13.06 4.86
CA ARG A 116 17.34 13.01 3.83
C ARG A 116 16.56 11.70 3.88
N PHE A 117 17.28 10.57 3.99
CA PHE A 117 16.69 9.24 3.98
C PHE A 117 16.38 8.69 5.39
N LYS A 118 16.69 9.45 6.46
CA LYS A 118 16.50 9.06 7.87
C LYS A 118 17.16 7.71 8.20
N ILE A 119 18.36 7.49 7.70
CA ILE A 119 19.15 6.26 7.87
C ILE A 119 20.36 6.50 8.77
N SER A 120 20.80 5.46 9.50
CA SER A 120 21.92 5.51 10.46
C SER A 120 23.24 5.01 9.88
N GLY A 121 23.31 4.82 8.56
CA GLY A 121 24.52 4.41 7.87
C GLY A 121 24.27 4.18 6.39
N VAL A 122 25.32 4.35 5.60
CA VAL A 122 25.30 4.29 4.14
C VAL A 122 26.39 3.34 3.66
N PRO A 123 26.09 2.32 2.83
CA PRO A 123 27.10 1.53 2.15
C PRO A 123 27.93 2.41 1.21
N VAL A 124 29.21 2.17 1.20
CA VAL A 124 30.16 2.90 0.36
C VAL A 124 30.58 2.02 -0.80
N THR A 125 30.40 2.51 -2.01
CA THR A 125 30.70 1.75 -3.24
C THR A 125 31.59 2.57 -4.18
N LYS A 126 32.49 1.87 -4.89
CA LYS A 126 33.28 2.45 -5.99
C LYS A 126 32.99 1.67 -7.25
N LYS A 127 32.43 2.32 -8.26
CA LYS A 127 32.02 1.68 -9.53
C LYS A 127 31.09 0.45 -9.31
N GLY A 128 30.14 0.56 -8.37
CA GLY A 128 29.19 -0.49 -8.03
C GLY A 128 29.69 -1.58 -7.07
N LYS A 129 31.01 -1.71 -6.87
CA LYS A 129 31.61 -2.65 -5.92
C LYS A 129 31.58 -2.10 -4.51
N LEU A 130 31.25 -2.95 -3.55
CA LEU A 130 31.29 -2.62 -2.13
C LEU A 130 32.74 -2.40 -1.68
N VAL A 131 33.01 -1.25 -1.05
CA VAL A 131 34.35 -0.89 -0.50
C VAL A 131 34.31 -0.56 0.98
N GLY A 132 33.14 -0.36 1.57
CA GLY A 132 32.98 -0.02 2.98
C GLY A 132 31.56 0.26 3.38
N ILE A 133 31.40 0.63 4.64
CA ILE A 133 30.17 1.18 5.21
C ILE A 133 30.49 2.36 6.12
N LEU A 134 29.74 3.44 6.02
CA LEU A 134 29.80 4.57 6.93
C LEU A 134 28.55 4.57 7.83
N THR A 135 28.73 4.58 9.14
CA THR A 135 27.66 4.53 10.12
C THR A 135 27.77 5.63 11.16
N ASN A 136 26.71 5.89 11.95
CA ASN A 136 26.77 6.82 13.07
C ASN A 136 27.87 6.46 14.08
N ARG A 137 28.30 5.19 14.16
CA ARG A 137 29.41 4.76 15.03
C ARG A 137 30.72 5.34 14.54
N ASP A 138 30.97 5.29 13.24
CA ASP A 138 32.20 5.80 12.62
C ASP A 138 32.27 7.32 12.74
N LEU A 139 31.14 8.01 12.73
CA LEU A 139 31.02 9.47 12.80
C LEU A 139 31.03 10.04 14.21
N ARG A 140 30.96 9.20 15.26
CA ARG A 140 30.73 9.65 16.66
C ARG A 140 31.76 10.65 17.17
N PHE A 141 33.01 10.55 16.73
CA PHE A 141 34.12 11.39 17.18
C PHE A 141 34.74 12.23 16.08
N VAL A 142 34.08 12.31 14.92
CA VAL A 142 34.57 13.08 13.78
C VAL A 142 34.10 14.52 13.89
N SER A 143 35.05 15.44 14.04
CA SER A 143 34.77 16.88 14.10
C SER A 143 34.84 17.59 12.73
N ARG A 144 35.56 17.02 11.77
CA ARG A 144 35.71 17.56 10.40
C ARG A 144 34.84 16.81 9.42
N THR A 145 33.98 17.52 8.71
CA THR A 145 33.05 16.94 7.72
C THR A 145 33.48 17.15 6.28
N ASP A 146 34.61 17.84 6.06
CA ASP A 146 35.21 18.13 4.77
C ASP A 146 36.21 17.07 4.27
N ILE A 147 36.53 16.08 5.11
CA ILE A 147 37.41 14.96 4.76
C ILE A 147 36.69 13.85 3.99
N PRO A 148 37.42 13.06 3.16
CA PRO A 148 36.82 11.95 2.42
C PRO A 148 36.22 10.88 3.32
N ILE A 149 35.09 10.33 2.92
CA ILE A 149 34.41 9.21 3.59
C ILE A 149 35.35 8.00 3.74
N GLY A 150 36.16 7.76 2.71
CA GLY A 150 37.14 6.70 2.67
C GLY A 150 38.13 6.68 3.84
N ASP A 151 38.38 7.82 4.51
CA ASP A 151 39.32 7.91 5.62
C ASP A 151 38.69 7.48 6.98
N VAL A 152 37.35 7.46 7.05
CA VAL A 152 36.61 7.26 8.30
C VAL A 152 35.73 6.00 8.27
N MET A 153 35.29 5.56 7.07
CA MET A 153 34.40 4.41 6.93
C MET A 153 35.04 3.12 7.43
N THR A 154 34.22 2.18 7.89
CA THR A 154 34.64 0.79 8.13
C THR A 154 34.92 0.11 6.78
N LYS A 155 36.18 -0.36 6.58
CA LYS A 155 36.66 -1.02 5.33
C LYS A 155 36.97 -2.50 5.56
N GLU A 156 37.47 -2.83 6.73
CA GLU A 156 37.96 -4.17 7.08
C GLU A 156 36.86 -4.97 7.79
N ASN A 157 36.91 -6.28 7.62
CA ASN A 157 35.96 -7.22 8.25
C ASN A 157 34.49 -6.88 8.00
N LEU A 158 34.18 -6.43 6.79
CA LEU A 158 32.80 -6.20 6.38
C LEU A 158 32.01 -7.50 6.43
N ILE A 159 30.90 -7.49 7.17
CA ILE A 159 30.03 -8.66 7.21
C ILE A 159 29.09 -8.60 6.01
N THR A 160 29.29 -9.54 5.09
CA THR A 160 28.50 -9.65 3.85
C THR A 160 27.85 -11.02 3.74
N VAL A 161 26.77 -11.08 2.98
CA VAL A 161 26.05 -12.31 2.65
C VAL A 161 25.71 -12.36 1.16
N PRO A 162 25.54 -13.55 0.56
CA PRO A 162 25.11 -13.65 -0.81
C PRO A 162 23.64 -13.26 -1.00
N VAL A 163 23.29 -12.94 -2.25
CA VAL A 163 21.88 -12.76 -2.67
C VAL A 163 21.11 -14.06 -2.40
N GLY A 164 19.90 -13.94 -1.84
CA GLY A 164 19.08 -15.10 -1.47
C GLY A 164 19.16 -15.51 0.01
N THR A 165 20.02 -14.86 0.80
CA THR A 165 20.07 -15.08 2.26
C THR A 165 18.71 -14.78 2.88
N THR A 166 18.16 -15.72 3.66
CA THR A 166 16.87 -15.54 4.34
C THR A 166 16.99 -14.58 5.54
N LEU A 167 15.88 -14.01 5.98
CA LEU A 167 15.89 -13.12 7.15
C LEU A 167 16.29 -13.83 8.43
N GLU A 168 15.96 -15.12 8.56
CA GLU A 168 16.34 -15.97 9.70
C GLU A 168 17.87 -16.19 9.75
N GLN A 169 18.48 -16.46 8.60
CA GLN A 169 19.93 -16.54 8.47
C GLN A 169 20.61 -15.20 8.74
N ALA A 170 20.02 -14.11 8.21
CA ALA A 170 20.53 -12.77 8.43
C ALA A 170 20.49 -12.38 9.90
N GLU A 171 19.42 -12.75 10.64
CA GLU A 171 19.29 -12.52 12.08
C GLU A 171 20.40 -13.19 12.89
N GLN A 172 20.67 -14.46 12.58
CA GLN A 172 21.75 -15.21 13.23
C GLN A 172 23.13 -14.55 13.01
N ILE A 173 23.42 -14.14 11.75
CA ILE A 173 24.68 -13.49 11.40
C ILE A 173 24.81 -12.12 12.07
N LEU A 174 23.75 -11.29 12.06
CA LEU A 174 23.73 -9.99 12.74
C LEU A 174 23.99 -10.15 14.25
N HIS A 175 23.37 -11.13 14.87
CA HIS A 175 23.56 -11.45 16.29
C HIS A 175 24.98 -11.95 16.59
N GLN A 176 25.49 -12.91 15.81
CA GLN A 176 26.81 -13.49 15.96
C GLN A 176 27.92 -12.44 15.87
N HIS A 177 27.83 -11.55 14.87
CA HIS A 177 28.82 -10.51 14.63
C HIS A 177 28.54 -9.19 15.37
N ARG A 178 27.42 -9.08 16.10
CA ARG A 178 26.98 -7.88 16.83
C ARG A 178 26.96 -6.63 15.96
N VAL A 179 26.49 -6.79 14.71
CA VAL A 179 26.32 -5.69 13.75
C VAL A 179 24.85 -5.41 13.53
N GLU A 180 24.52 -4.16 13.17
CA GLU A 180 23.13 -3.75 12.92
C GLU A 180 22.74 -3.82 11.45
N LYS A 181 23.71 -3.97 10.57
CA LYS A 181 23.55 -3.91 9.11
C LYS A 181 24.36 -5.00 8.46
N LEU A 182 23.71 -5.72 7.54
CA LEU A 182 24.29 -6.83 6.79
C LEU A 182 24.23 -6.49 5.30
N LEU A 183 25.39 -6.44 4.68
CA LEU A 183 25.55 -6.06 3.28
C LEU A 183 25.35 -7.29 2.39
N VAL A 184 24.43 -7.21 1.42
CA VAL A 184 24.15 -8.30 0.47
C VAL A 184 24.89 -8.04 -0.83
N VAL A 185 25.75 -8.97 -1.23
CA VAL A 185 26.59 -8.86 -2.42
C VAL A 185 26.40 -10.04 -3.36
N ASN A 186 26.70 -9.83 -4.65
CA ASN A 186 26.81 -10.91 -5.62
C ASN A 186 28.26 -11.45 -5.69
N ASP A 187 28.51 -12.45 -6.54
CA ASP A 187 29.83 -13.07 -6.73
C ASP A 187 30.91 -12.08 -7.23
N ALA A 188 30.51 -10.99 -7.89
CA ALA A 188 31.42 -9.92 -8.31
C ALA A 188 31.70 -8.87 -7.22
N TYR A 189 31.18 -9.12 -5.97
CA TYR A 189 31.27 -8.22 -4.84
C TYR A 189 30.58 -6.86 -5.07
N GLU A 190 29.56 -6.84 -5.94
CA GLU A 190 28.69 -5.70 -6.14
C GLU A 190 27.59 -5.71 -5.09
N LEU A 191 27.30 -4.55 -4.52
CA LEU A 191 26.21 -4.38 -3.55
C LEU A 191 24.85 -4.58 -4.24
N LYS A 192 24.06 -5.51 -3.75
CA LYS A 192 22.70 -5.82 -4.24
C LYS A 192 21.62 -5.54 -3.20
N GLY A 193 22.00 -5.40 -1.93
CA GLY A 193 21.03 -5.15 -0.89
C GLY A 193 21.65 -4.85 0.48
N LEU A 194 20.77 -4.49 1.40
CA LEU A 194 21.07 -4.22 2.80
C LEU A 194 19.97 -4.81 3.67
N ILE A 195 20.32 -5.61 4.67
CA ILE A 195 19.40 -6.11 5.70
C ILE A 195 19.78 -5.47 7.02
N THR A 196 18.80 -4.97 7.78
CA THR A 196 19.04 -4.35 9.07
C THR A 196 18.29 -5.06 10.20
N VAL A 197 18.78 -4.93 11.44
CA VAL A 197 18.07 -5.42 12.63
C VAL A 197 16.66 -4.83 12.72
N LYS A 198 16.48 -3.58 12.28
CA LYS A 198 15.15 -2.94 12.27
C LYS A 198 14.15 -3.64 11.32
N ASP A 199 14.62 -4.15 10.18
CA ASP A 199 13.75 -4.85 9.23
C ASP A 199 13.28 -6.19 9.80
N ILE A 200 14.17 -6.90 10.51
CA ILE A 200 13.84 -8.14 11.22
C ILE A 200 12.85 -7.87 12.35
N GLN A 201 13.10 -6.85 13.18
CA GLN A 201 12.21 -6.46 14.29
C GLN A 201 10.82 -6.09 13.79
N LYS A 202 10.71 -5.39 12.63
CA LYS A 202 9.42 -5.07 12.01
C LYS A 202 8.68 -6.32 11.54
N LYS A 203 9.38 -7.31 10.97
CA LYS A 203 8.77 -8.60 10.59
C LYS A 203 8.17 -9.31 11.80
N LEU A 204 8.90 -9.33 12.93
CA LEU A 204 8.42 -9.93 14.18
C LEU A 204 7.23 -9.16 14.77
N ARG A 205 7.28 -7.81 14.70
CA ARG A 205 6.23 -6.95 15.24
C ARG A 205 4.94 -6.97 14.40
N TYR A 206 5.05 -7.14 13.09
CA TYR A 206 3.95 -7.09 12.13
C TYR A 206 3.91 -8.33 11.24
N PRO A 207 3.65 -9.52 11.82
CA PRO A 207 3.70 -10.78 11.07
C PRO A 207 2.65 -10.87 9.96
N SER A 208 1.52 -10.17 10.12
CA SER A 208 0.41 -10.14 9.16
C SER A 208 0.50 -8.99 8.16
N ALA A 209 1.61 -8.24 8.12
CA ALA A 209 1.75 -7.09 7.24
C ALA A 209 1.50 -7.44 5.76
N SER A 210 0.76 -6.56 5.07
CA SER A 210 0.48 -6.69 3.64
C SER A 210 1.72 -6.35 2.84
N LYS A 211 2.39 -7.36 2.27
CA LYS A 211 3.68 -7.24 1.58
C LYS A 211 3.63 -7.81 0.17
N ASP A 212 4.42 -7.19 -0.72
CA ASP A 212 4.68 -7.70 -2.07
C ASP A 212 5.70 -8.86 -2.05
N ALA A 213 5.98 -9.42 -3.21
CA ALA A 213 6.92 -10.53 -3.36
C ALA A 213 8.37 -10.17 -2.96
N GLN A 214 8.72 -8.89 -2.89
CA GLN A 214 10.02 -8.40 -2.43
C GLN A 214 10.02 -8.04 -0.93
N GLY A 215 8.93 -8.32 -0.21
CA GLY A 215 8.80 -8.06 1.23
C GLY A 215 8.54 -6.59 1.58
N ARG A 216 8.21 -5.72 0.60
CA ARG A 216 7.87 -4.32 0.83
C ARG A 216 6.37 -4.18 1.10
N LEU A 217 5.99 -3.19 1.93
CA LEU A 217 4.58 -2.91 2.18
C LEU A 217 3.84 -2.61 0.88
N ARG A 218 2.62 -3.13 0.77
CA ARG A 218 1.71 -2.83 -0.33
C ARG A 218 1.04 -1.48 -0.14
N VAL A 219 0.84 -0.79 -1.25
CA VAL A 219 0.16 0.51 -1.30
C VAL A 219 -0.55 0.68 -2.63
N ALA A 220 -1.73 1.28 -2.60
CA ALA A 220 -2.44 1.72 -3.80
C ALA A 220 -2.36 3.24 -3.95
N GLY A 221 -2.54 3.73 -5.18
CA GLY A 221 -2.60 5.14 -5.49
C GLY A 221 -3.88 5.52 -6.20
N ALA A 222 -4.55 6.58 -5.74
CA ALA A 222 -5.73 7.10 -6.40
C ALA A 222 -5.38 7.91 -7.64
N ILE A 223 -6.18 7.72 -8.70
CA ILE A 223 -6.13 8.51 -9.94
C ILE A 223 -7.53 9.01 -10.28
N GLY A 224 -7.62 10.01 -11.17
CA GLY A 224 -8.88 10.48 -11.71
C GLY A 224 -9.35 9.66 -12.91
N ALA A 225 -10.39 10.17 -13.56
CA ALA A 225 -10.90 9.68 -14.85
C ALA A 225 -10.78 10.73 -15.97
N THR A 226 -10.12 11.86 -15.67
CA THR A 226 -9.89 12.96 -16.62
C THR A 226 -8.57 13.67 -16.28
N GLY A 227 -8.06 14.44 -17.23
CA GLY A 227 -6.81 15.19 -17.06
C GLY A 227 -5.58 14.30 -17.10
N ASP A 228 -4.75 14.38 -16.08
CA ASP A 228 -3.42 13.75 -15.98
C ASP A 228 -3.41 12.26 -15.59
N TYR A 229 -4.56 11.59 -15.55
CA TYR A 229 -4.68 10.25 -14.92
C TYR A 229 -3.75 9.18 -15.49
N LEU A 230 -3.46 9.18 -16.80
CA LEU A 230 -2.53 8.21 -17.40
C LEU A 230 -1.07 8.56 -17.09
N GLU A 231 -0.70 9.85 -17.10
CA GLU A 231 0.62 10.33 -16.71
C GLU A 231 0.88 10.01 -15.24
N ARG A 232 -0.07 10.32 -14.39
CA ARG A 232 -0.06 10.01 -12.95
C ARG A 232 0.08 8.51 -12.71
N ALA A 233 -0.73 7.69 -13.39
CA ALA A 233 -0.62 6.24 -13.32
C ALA A 233 0.78 5.75 -13.69
N ALA A 234 1.34 6.24 -14.80
CA ALA A 234 2.68 5.88 -15.26
C ALA A 234 3.75 6.25 -14.24
N GLU A 235 3.64 7.42 -13.61
CA GLU A 235 4.59 7.84 -12.59
C GLU A 235 4.48 6.96 -11.33
N LEU A 236 3.27 6.67 -10.83
CA LEU A 236 3.08 5.78 -9.68
C LEU A 236 3.62 4.37 -9.94
N VAL A 237 3.49 3.87 -11.17
CA VAL A 237 4.04 2.57 -11.59
C VAL A 237 5.56 2.54 -11.50
N LYS A 238 6.27 3.62 -11.86
CA LYS A 238 7.74 3.73 -11.69
C LYS A 238 8.14 3.55 -10.22
N TYR A 239 7.33 4.04 -9.30
CA TYR A 239 7.52 3.87 -7.85
C TYR A 239 6.92 2.57 -7.30
N ARG A 240 6.52 1.65 -8.21
CA ARG A 240 6.10 0.28 -7.88
C ARG A 240 4.87 0.23 -6.98
N VAL A 241 3.87 1.07 -7.28
CA VAL A 241 2.53 0.96 -6.69
C VAL A 241 1.96 -0.43 -6.95
N ASP A 242 1.24 -1.01 -5.99
CA ASP A 242 0.71 -2.38 -6.12
C ASP A 242 -0.67 -2.42 -6.77
N ALA A 243 -1.43 -1.32 -6.68
CA ALA A 243 -2.71 -1.15 -7.35
C ALA A 243 -3.00 0.33 -7.63
N LEU A 244 -3.85 0.59 -8.62
CA LEU A 244 -4.42 1.90 -8.86
C LEU A 244 -5.90 1.92 -8.45
N ALA A 245 -6.40 3.09 -8.03
CA ALA A 245 -7.80 3.29 -7.72
C ALA A 245 -8.34 4.48 -8.53
N ILE A 246 -9.22 4.23 -9.50
CA ILE A 246 -10.00 5.29 -10.12
C ILE A 246 -11.10 5.69 -9.13
N ASP A 247 -10.92 6.87 -8.54
CA ASP A 247 -11.79 7.40 -7.48
C ASP A 247 -12.62 8.56 -8.03
N SER A 248 -13.94 8.34 -8.13
CA SER A 248 -14.91 9.29 -8.67
C SER A 248 -16.19 9.29 -7.84
N ALA A 249 -16.82 10.46 -7.73
CA ALA A 249 -18.12 10.60 -7.07
C ALA A 249 -19.24 9.81 -7.78
N HIS A 250 -19.08 9.51 -9.10
CA HIS A 250 -20.01 8.72 -9.89
C HIS A 250 -19.27 7.84 -10.90
N GLY A 251 -19.04 6.58 -10.53
CA GLY A 251 -18.29 5.60 -11.33
C GLY A 251 -19.03 5.12 -12.57
N HIS A 252 -20.37 5.13 -12.56
CA HIS A 252 -21.18 4.72 -13.71
C HIS A 252 -21.36 5.86 -14.72
N SER A 253 -20.25 6.32 -15.26
CA SER A 253 -20.22 7.35 -16.29
C SER A 253 -19.29 6.95 -17.45
N SER A 254 -19.59 7.41 -18.67
CA SER A 254 -18.80 7.06 -19.87
C SER A 254 -17.32 7.34 -19.70
N ARG A 255 -16.96 8.48 -19.11
CA ARG A 255 -15.56 8.88 -18.87
C ARG A 255 -14.83 7.97 -17.91
N VAL A 256 -15.50 7.53 -16.83
CA VAL A 256 -14.89 6.59 -15.87
C VAL A 256 -14.71 5.23 -16.51
N LEU A 257 -15.71 4.73 -17.25
CA LEU A 257 -15.61 3.45 -17.97
C LEU A 257 -14.51 3.47 -19.04
N GLU A 258 -14.33 4.59 -19.74
CA GLU A 258 -13.24 4.78 -20.70
C GLU A 258 -11.88 4.79 -19.99
N ALA A 259 -11.74 5.56 -18.90
CA ALA A 259 -10.51 5.59 -18.11
C ALA A 259 -10.12 4.21 -17.56
N VAL A 260 -11.09 3.40 -17.10
CA VAL A 260 -10.84 2.00 -16.69
C VAL A 260 -10.22 1.20 -17.83
N ARG A 261 -10.83 1.26 -19.04
CA ARG A 261 -10.31 0.52 -20.22
C ARG A 261 -8.91 0.98 -20.61
N GLU A 262 -8.67 2.30 -20.62
CA GLU A 262 -7.37 2.86 -21.00
C GLU A 262 -6.28 2.51 -20.00
N VAL A 263 -6.53 2.62 -18.69
CA VAL A 263 -5.58 2.24 -17.65
C VAL A 263 -5.28 0.74 -17.71
N LYS A 264 -6.29 -0.12 -17.89
CA LYS A 264 -6.07 -1.56 -18.04
C LYS A 264 -5.31 -1.91 -19.31
N LYS A 265 -5.53 -1.17 -20.40
CA LYS A 265 -4.76 -1.34 -21.64
C LYS A 265 -3.30 -0.93 -21.47
N ALA A 266 -3.04 0.18 -20.75
CA ALA A 266 -1.70 0.69 -20.52
C ALA A 266 -0.92 -0.16 -19.49
N PHE A 267 -1.60 -0.68 -18.47
CA PHE A 267 -1.01 -1.43 -17.34
C PHE A 267 -1.77 -2.74 -17.06
N PRO A 268 -1.76 -3.72 -17.99
CA PRO A 268 -2.59 -4.93 -17.92
C PRO A 268 -2.29 -5.82 -16.69
N HIS A 269 -1.10 -5.75 -16.14
CA HIS A 269 -0.67 -6.56 -15.00
C HIS A 269 -0.92 -5.91 -13.65
N LEU A 270 -1.30 -4.63 -13.63
CA LEU A 270 -1.56 -3.90 -12.40
C LEU A 270 -3.04 -4.03 -12.02
N ASP A 271 -3.30 -4.27 -10.74
CA ASP A 271 -4.65 -4.31 -10.22
C ASP A 271 -5.28 -2.92 -10.23
N LEU A 272 -6.54 -2.85 -10.66
CA LEU A 272 -7.30 -1.60 -10.77
C LEU A 272 -8.60 -1.70 -9.99
N PHE A 273 -8.74 -0.85 -8.99
CA PHE A 273 -10.01 -0.61 -8.31
C PHE A 273 -10.74 0.53 -9.00
N ALA A 274 -12.05 0.44 -9.13
CA ALA A 274 -12.84 1.53 -9.73
C ALA A 274 -14.14 1.78 -8.97
N GLY A 275 -14.52 3.03 -8.87
CA GLY A 275 -15.75 3.47 -8.21
C GLY A 275 -15.90 5.00 -8.19
N ASN A 276 -16.93 5.50 -7.46
CA ASN A 276 -17.89 4.72 -6.68
C ASN A 276 -19.16 4.46 -7.47
N VAL A 277 -19.75 3.31 -7.21
CA VAL A 277 -21.07 2.94 -7.71
C VAL A 277 -21.97 2.50 -6.55
N ALA A 278 -23.26 2.33 -6.79
CA ALA A 278 -24.21 1.89 -5.78
C ALA A 278 -25.27 0.91 -6.32
N THR A 279 -25.21 0.58 -7.62
CA THR A 279 -26.23 -0.24 -8.30
C THR A 279 -25.61 -1.46 -8.97
N TYR A 280 -26.45 -2.44 -9.28
CA TYR A 280 -26.08 -3.62 -10.05
C TYR A 280 -25.48 -3.24 -11.41
N GLU A 281 -26.16 -2.37 -12.17
CA GLU A 281 -25.76 -1.97 -13.53
C GLU A 281 -24.42 -1.22 -13.52
N GLY A 282 -24.24 -0.28 -12.56
CA GLY A 282 -22.99 0.45 -12.42
C GLY A 282 -21.82 -0.47 -12.08
N THR A 283 -22.05 -1.47 -11.23
CA THR A 283 -21.05 -2.47 -10.89
C THR A 283 -20.68 -3.34 -12.08
N LEU A 284 -21.69 -3.85 -12.81
CA LEU A 284 -21.48 -4.66 -14.00
C LEU A 284 -20.69 -3.90 -15.07
N ALA A 285 -21.04 -2.63 -15.32
CA ALA A 285 -20.35 -1.79 -16.28
C ALA A 285 -18.86 -1.57 -15.96
N LEU A 286 -18.49 -1.38 -14.67
CA LEU A 286 -17.10 -1.27 -14.26
C LEU A 286 -16.33 -2.59 -14.42
N ILE A 287 -16.97 -3.72 -14.11
CA ILE A 287 -16.40 -5.06 -14.32
C ILE A 287 -16.13 -5.33 -15.80
N GLU A 288 -17.10 -5.02 -16.65
CA GLU A 288 -16.98 -5.17 -18.12
C GLU A 288 -15.94 -4.22 -18.73
N ALA A 289 -15.72 -3.07 -18.09
CA ALA A 289 -14.65 -2.16 -18.47
C ALA A 289 -13.25 -2.68 -18.07
N GLY A 290 -13.15 -3.65 -17.14
CA GLY A 290 -11.92 -4.33 -16.75
C GLY A 290 -11.43 -4.02 -15.32
N ALA A 291 -12.29 -3.52 -14.43
CA ALA A 291 -11.94 -3.34 -13.02
C ALA A 291 -11.70 -4.68 -12.32
N ASP A 292 -10.63 -4.79 -11.52
CA ASP A 292 -10.27 -5.98 -10.73
C ASP A 292 -10.96 -6.01 -9.36
N ALA A 293 -11.44 -4.87 -8.87
CA ALA A 293 -12.36 -4.74 -7.74
C ALA A 293 -13.22 -3.49 -7.90
N VAL A 294 -14.41 -3.48 -7.32
CA VAL A 294 -15.36 -2.37 -7.44
C VAL A 294 -15.61 -1.72 -6.09
N LYS A 295 -15.43 -0.40 -6.03
CA LYS A 295 -15.66 0.41 -4.85
C LYS A 295 -17.10 0.92 -4.83
N VAL A 296 -17.82 0.62 -3.73
CA VAL A 296 -19.27 0.82 -3.59
C VAL A 296 -19.57 1.79 -2.45
N GLY A 297 -20.33 2.82 -2.76
CA GLY A 297 -20.80 3.80 -1.79
C GLY A 297 -20.98 5.18 -2.43
N ILE A 298 -22.24 5.62 -2.52
CA ILE A 298 -22.63 6.98 -2.95
C ILE A 298 -23.51 7.57 -1.85
N GLY A 299 -22.98 8.57 -1.16
CA GLY A 299 -23.67 9.29 -0.10
C GLY A 299 -23.67 8.69 1.31
N PRO A 300 -23.07 7.49 1.62
CA PRO A 300 -23.17 6.94 2.97
C PRO A 300 -22.19 7.57 3.98
N GLY A 301 -21.13 8.23 3.53
CA GLY A 301 -20.11 8.81 4.38
C GLY A 301 -20.66 9.93 5.28
N SER A 302 -20.18 10.01 6.53
CA SER A 302 -20.62 11.03 7.50
C SER A 302 -20.28 12.46 7.05
N ILE A 303 -19.18 12.62 6.31
CA ILE A 303 -18.73 13.91 5.75
C ILE A 303 -19.14 14.09 4.27
N CYS A 304 -19.83 13.09 3.68
CA CYS A 304 -20.21 13.15 2.27
C CYS A 304 -21.34 14.16 2.06
N THR A 305 -21.11 15.13 1.19
CA THR A 305 -22.09 16.16 0.84
C THR A 305 -22.96 15.78 -0.36
N THR A 306 -22.63 14.71 -1.08
CA THR A 306 -23.31 14.31 -2.32
C THR A 306 -24.83 14.24 -2.14
N ARG A 307 -25.32 13.46 -1.18
CA ARG A 307 -26.77 13.33 -0.95
C ARG A 307 -27.43 14.63 -0.52
N MET A 308 -26.69 15.50 0.18
CA MET A 308 -27.23 16.79 0.66
C MET A 308 -27.31 17.81 -0.47
N VAL A 309 -26.36 17.80 -1.39
CA VAL A 309 -26.25 18.76 -2.49
C VAL A 309 -27.02 18.30 -3.74
N THR A 310 -26.91 17.03 -4.10
CA THR A 310 -27.44 16.47 -5.34
C THR A 310 -28.73 15.69 -5.16
N GLY A 311 -29.07 15.29 -3.93
CA GLY A 311 -30.16 14.36 -3.63
C GLY A 311 -29.87 12.91 -4.05
N ALA A 312 -28.67 12.62 -4.58
CA ALA A 312 -28.28 11.29 -5.03
C ALA A 312 -27.55 10.50 -3.93
N GLY A 313 -27.88 9.22 -3.79
CA GLY A 313 -27.25 8.32 -2.84
C GLY A 313 -28.02 7.01 -2.72
N MET A 314 -27.41 6.03 -2.05
CA MET A 314 -28.04 4.74 -1.78
C MET A 314 -27.66 4.24 -0.38
N PRO A 315 -28.58 3.69 0.42
CA PRO A 315 -28.30 3.03 1.68
C PRO A 315 -27.29 1.89 1.50
N GLN A 316 -26.25 1.84 2.36
CA GLN A 316 -25.01 1.14 2.06
C GLN A 316 -25.14 -0.38 2.05
N ILE A 317 -25.94 -0.97 2.95
CA ILE A 317 -26.17 -2.43 2.96
C ILE A 317 -26.80 -2.89 1.64
N THR A 318 -27.82 -2.17 1.18
CA THR A 318 -28.47 -2.47 -0.11
C THR A 318 -27.50 -2.24 -1.28
N ALA A 319 -26.71 -1.15 -1.28
CA ALA A 319 -25.72 -0.90 -2.31
C ALA A 319 -24.68 -2.02 -2.43
N ILE A 320 -24.14 -2.52 -1.29
CA ILE A 320 -23.19 -3.63 -1.25
C ILE A 320 -23.84 -4.90 -1.83
N SER A 321 -25.07 -5.21 -1.40
CA SER A 321 -25.79 -6.41 -1.85
C SER A 321 -26.08 -6.39 -3.36
N GLU A 322 -26.52 -5.25 -3.89
CA GLU A 322 -26.75 -5.08 -5.33
C GLU A 322 -25.45 -5.20 -6.15
N ALA A 323 -24.39 -4.57 -5.68
CA ALA A 323 -23.08 -4.66 -6.30
C ALA A 323 -22.54 -6.11 -6.28
N TYR A 324 -22.70 -6.82 -5.16
CA TYR A 324 -22.29 -8.22 -5.08
C TYR A 324 -23.08 -9.13 -6.04
N ARG A 325 -24.37 -8.90 -6.26
CA ARG A 325 -25.17 -9.64 -7.25
C ARG A 325 -24.55 -9.56 -8.66
N ALA A 326 -24.03 -8.40 -9.04
CA ALA A 326 -23.34 -8.21 -10.32
C ALA A 326 -21.95 -8.88 -10.36
N ALA A 327 -21.25 -8.90 -9.22
CA ALA A 327 -19.84 -9.28 -9.16
C ALA A 327 -19.61 -10.78 -8.91
N LYS A 328 -20.55 -11.47 -8.23
CA LYS A 328 -20.35 -12.85 -7.73
C LYS A 328 -19.97 -13.88 -8.81
N GLU A 329 -20.59 -13.82 -9.98
CA GLU A 329 -20.35 -14.77 -11.06
C GLU A 329 -19.03 -14.51 -11.80
N LYS A 330 -18.51 -13.29 -11.70
CA LYS A 330 -17.22 -12.86 -12.26
C LYS A 330 -16.06 -13.03 -11.26
N GLY A 331 -16.36 -13.34 -9.99
CA GLY A 331 -15.36 -13.46 -8.94
C GLY A 331 -14.65 -12.15 -8.60
N ILE A 332 -15.32 -11.01 -8.80
CA ILE A 332 -14.78 -9.67 -8.53
C ILE A 332 -15.16 -9.23 -7.11
N ALA A 333 -14.18 -8.70 -6.38
CA ALA A 333 -14.39 -8.24 -5.02
C ALA A 333 -15.13 -6.89 -4.97
N ILE A 334 -15.96 -6.73 -3.94
CA ILE A 334 -16.65 -5.49 -3.59
C ILE A 334 -15.95 -4.85 -2.41
N ILE A 335 -15.61 -3.57 -2.53
CA ILE A 335 -15.02 -2.74 -1.48
C ILE A 335 -16.11 -1.79 -0.98
N ALA A 336 -16.49 -1.93 0.30
CA ALA A 336 -17.47 -1.05 0.93
C ALA A 336 -16.82 0.27 1.33
N ASP A 337 -17.27 1.37 0.76
CA ASP A 337 -16.71 2.69 0.98
C ASP A 337 -17.74 3.64 1.61
N GLY A 338 -17.48 4.05 2.84
CA GLY A 338 -18.27 5.02 3.58
C GLY A 338 -19.39 4.43 4.45
N GLY A 339 -19.82 5.24 5.43
CA GLY A 339 -20.89 4.89 6.37
C GLY A 339 -20.47 4.01 7.54
N ILE A 340 -19.26 3.47 7.55
CA ILE A 340 -18.73 2.61 8.61
C ILE A 340 -18.24 3.49 9.78
N LYS A 341 -18.90 3.39 10.93
CA LYS A 341 -18.58 4.15 12.15
C LYS A 341 -18.01 3.27 13.26
N TYR A 342 -18.43 2.02 13.32
CA TYR A 342 -18.10 1.08 14.38
C TYR A 342 -17.61 -0.25 13.81
N SER A 343 -16.90 -1.05 14.61
CA SER A 343 -16.44 -2.39 14.21
C SER A 343 -17.62 -3.32 13.82
N GLY A 344 -18.78 -3.15 14.44
CA GLY A 344 -20.00 -3.86 14.07
C GLY A 344 -20.46 -3.57 12.64
N ASP A 345 -20.23 -2.36 12.13
CA ASP A 345 -20.59 -2.00 10.74
C ASP A 345 -19.68 -2.72 9.73
N VAL A 346 -18.38 -2.92 10.07
CA VAL A 346 -17.49 -3.78 9.27
C VAL A 346 -18.05 -5.19 9.15
N THR A 347 -18.52 -5.77 10.28
CA THR A 347 -19.11 -7.11 10.27
C THR A 347 -20.39 -7.17 9.43
N LYS A 348 -21.25 -6.14 9.51
CA LYS A 348 -22.46 -6.02 8.67
C LYS A 348 -22.11 -5.88 7.18
N ALA A 349 -21.07 -5.10 6.83
CA ALA A 349 -20.60 -4.97 5.45
C ALA A 349 -20.12 -6.33 4.90
N ILE A 350 -19.34 -7.08 5.67
CA ILE A 350 -18.87 -8.43 5.30
C ILE A 350 -20.06 -9.37 5.15
N ALA A 351 -21.05 -9.31 6.04
CA ALA A 351 -22.27 -10.11 5.94
C ALA A 351 -23.09 -9.78 4.68
N ALA A 352 -23.11 -8.50 4.27
CA ALA A 352 -23.69 -8.05 3.00
C ALA A 352 -22.82 -8.39 1.78
N ARG A 353 -21.67 -9.05 1.98
CA ARG A 353 -20.74 -9.54 0.95
C ARG A 353 -19.71 -8.52 0.45
N ALA A 354 -19.36 -7.50 1.23
CA ALA A 354 -18.12 -6.77 1.01
C ALA A 354 -16.90 -7.65 1.32
N PHE A 355 -15.84 -7.45 0.57
CA PHE A 355 -14.54 -8.14 0.77
C PHE A 355 -13.58 -7.26 1.61
N ALA A 356 -13.70 -5.93 1.48
CA ALA A 356 -12.93 -4.97 2.26
C ALA A 356 -13.73 -3.66 2.42
#